data_97c4b3d120943e73d5b2d43b58b1a74c
#
_entry.id   97c4b3d120943e73d5b2d43b58b1a74c
#
_cell.length_a   1.000
_cell.length_b   1.000
_cell.length_c   1.000
_cell.angle_alpha   90.00
_cell.angle_beta   90.00
_cell.angle_gamma   90.00
#
_symmetry.space_group_name_H-M   'P 1'
#
loop_
_entity.id
_entity.type
_entity.pdbx_description
1 polymer ?
#
loop_
_entity_poly.entity_id
_entity_poly.type
_entity_poly.pdbx_seq_one_letter_code
_entity_poly.pdbx_strand_id
1 'polypeptide(L)'
;VYDPTCGSGSLLIRAAHTGRAYEIFGQEKNPTTYNLCRMNMLLHGIKFSNFQIENGDTLEADAFGDTQFDAVVANPPFSAEWSAADKFNNDDRFSRAGRLAPRKTADYAFILHMLYHLVDGGTMACVVPHGVLFRGNAEGVIRRFLIEKKNCIDAIIGLPANIFYGTSIPTCILVMKKCRKEDDNILFIDASKEFEKVKTQNKLRKEHIDKIVDTYRNRTEIEKYSHLATLQEVADNDYNLNIP
;
A
#
# COMPACT_ATOMS: atom_id res chain seq x y z
N VAL A 1 5.65 3.52 12.83
CA VAL A 1 5.42 3.06 11.44
C VAL A 1 5.35 1.54 11.39
N TYR A 2 4.45 0.99 10.57
CA TYR A 2 4.20 -0.46 10.45
C TYR A 2 4.31 -0.94 9.01
N ASP A 3 4.88 -2.14 8.82
CA ASP A 3 4.88 -2.87 7.54
C ASP A 3 4.47 -4.34 7.79
N PRO A 4 3.28 -4.77 7.31
CA PRO A 4 2.78 -6.13 7.50
C PRO A 4 3.52 -7.21 6.69
N THR A 5 4.39 -6.82 5.77
CA THR A 5 5.16 -7.71 4.87
C THR A 5 6.59 -7.21 4.73
N CYS A 6 7.22 -6.94 5.87
CA CYS A 6 8.41 -6.08 5.93
C CYS A 6 9.66 -6.62 5.19
N GLY A 7 9.66 -7.87 4.78
CA GLY A 7 10.79 -8.45 4.07
C GLY A 7 12.10 -8.26 4.82
N SER A 8 13.11 -7.74 4.16
CA SER A 8 14.40 -7.38 4.79
C SER A 8 14.37 -6.09 5.62
N GLY A 9 13.22 -5.40 5.69
CA GLY A 9 13.05 -4.15 6.42
C GLY A 9 13.50 -2.89 5.70
N SER A 10 13.95 -2.97 4.45
CA SER A 10 14.52 -1.82 3.74
C SER A 10 13.53 -0.68 3.53
N LEU A 11 12.27 -0.99 3.17
CA LEU A 11 11.20 0.01 3.03
C LEU A 11 10.89 0.64 4.38
N LEU A 12 10.72 -0.18 5.40
CA LEU A 12 10.37 0.20 6.76
C LEU A 12 11.44 1.12 7.37
N ILE A 13 12.73 0.76 7.24
CA ILE A 13 13.86 1.58 7.69
C ILE A 13 13.86 2.94 6.97
N ARG A 14 13.67 2.96 5.66
CA ARG A 14 13.64 4.20 4.88
C ARG A 14 12.45 5.09 5.27
N ALA A 15 11.27 4.51 5.42
CA ALA A 15 10.07 5.23 5.86
C ALA A 15 10.25 5.82 7.25
N ALA A 16 10.82 5.04 8.18
CA ALA A 16 11.11 5.48 9.53
C ALA A 16 12.10 6.65 9.59
N HIS A 17 13.21 6.57 8.83
CA HIS A 17 14.19 7.67 8.78
C HIS A 17 13.61 8.94 8.16
N THR A 18 12.84 8.80 7.07
CA THR A 18 12.24 9.95 6.37
C THR A 18 11.16 10.61 7.23
N GLY A 19 10.31 9.80 7.87
CA GLY A 19 9.22 10.25 8.73
C GLY A 19 9.63 10.56 10.16
N ARG A 20 10.92 10.32 10.53
CA ARG A 20 11.42 10.42 11.91
C ARG A 20 10.58 9.60 12.88
N ALA A 21 10.20 8.37 12.50
CA ALA A 21 9.41 7.49 13.33
C ALA A 21 10.19 7.12 14.61
N TYR A 22 9.49 7.14 15.72
CA TYR A 22 10.06 6.75 17.01
C TYR A 22 10.09 5.24 17.18
N GLU A 23 9.02 4.57 16.76
CA GLU A 23 8.87 3.12 16.85
C GLU A 23 8.58 2.51 15.48
N ILE A 24 9.10 1.31 15.28
CA ILE A 24 9.06 0.58 14.01
C ILE A 24 8.49 -0.81 14.27
N PHE A 25 7.45 -1.16 13.53
CA PHE A 25 6.77 -2.45 13.66
C PHE A 25 6.74 -3.16 12.31
N GLY A 26 6.89 -4.47 12.32
CA GLY A 26 6.80 -5.25 11.10
C GLY A 26 6.46 -6.70 11.35
N GLN A 27 5.89 -7.34 10.32
CA GLN A 27 5.68 -8.78 10.32
C GLN A 27 6.22 -9.39 9.03
N GLU A 28 6.88 -10.54 9.14
CA GLU A 28 7.47 -11.25 8.01
C GLU A 28 7.24 -12.77 8.15
N LYS A 29 6.67 -13.36 7.10
CA LYS A 29 6.32 -14.79 7.10
C LYS A 29 7.55 -15.72 7.03
N ASN A 30 8.57 -15.34 6.24
CA ASN A 30 9.76 -16.16 6.07
C ASN A 30 10.74 -15.97 7.24
N PRO A 31 11.07 -17.03 8.01
CA PRO A 31 11.93 -16.91 9.19
C PRO A 31 13.35 -16.41 8.88
N THR A 32 13.91 -16.77 7.71
CA THR A 32 15.23 -16.28 7.31
C THR A 32 15.20 -14.79 7.02
N THR A 33 14.20 -14.33 6.29
CA THR A 33 14.00 -12.92 5.96
C THR A 33 13.67 -12.10 7.21
N TYR A 34 12.86 -12.65 8.12
CA TYR A 34 12.61 -12.07 9.45
C TYR A 34 13.91 -11.80 10.23
N ASN A 35 14.81 -12.80 10.31
CA ASN A 35 16.09 -12.63 10.98
C ASN A 35 16.97 -11.59 10.28
N LEU A 36 16.95 -11.55 8.94
CA LEU A 36 17.63 -10.53 8.16
C LEU A 36 17.09 -9.14 8.44
N CYS A 37 15.78 -8.98 8.55
CA CYS A 37 15.14 -7.71 8.90
C CYS A 37 15.65 -7.18 10.24
N ARG A 38 15.63 -8.02 11.28
CA ARG A 38 16.10 -7.64 12.62
C ARG A 38 17.58 -7.25 12.62
N MET A 39 18.41 -7.98 11.88
CA MET A 39 19.82 -7.66 11.72
C MET A 39 19.99 -6.31 11.01
N ASN A 40 19.22 -6.04 9.94
CA ASN A 40 19.24 -4.77 9.23
C ASN A 40 18.86 -3.60 10.15
N MET A 41 17.84 -3.74 11.00
CA MET A 41 17.48 -2.70 11.97
C MET A 41 18.70 -2.29 12.81
N LEU A 42 19.40 -3.28 13.38
CA LEU A 42 20.59 -3.05 14.20
C LEU A 42 21.75 -2.42 13.42
N LEU A 43 22.02 -2.92 12.20
CA LEU A 43 23.10 -2.40 11.35
C LEU A 43 22.83 -0.96 10.89
N HIS A 44 21.56 -0.56 10.80
CA HIS A 44 21.17 0.83 10.53
C HIS A 44 21.05 1.70 11.79
N GLY A 45 21.55 1.23 12.92
CA GLY A 45 21.63 1.99 14.17
C GLY A 45 20.30 2.16 14.91
N ILE A 46 19.28 1.39 14.54
CA ILE A 46 17.99 1.40 15.25
C ILE A 46 18.14 0.56 16.52
N LYS A 47 17.86 1.17 17.67
CA LYS A 47 17.96 0.49 18.96
C LYS A 47 16.93 -0.64 19.04
N PHE A 48 17.31 -1.74 19.67
CA PHE A 48 16.43 -2.89 19.85
C PHE A 48 15.11 -2.54 20.54
N SER A 49 15.12 -1.55 21.44
CA SER A 49 13.92 -1.04 22.10
C SER A 49 12.96 -0.27 21.19
N ASN A 50 13.38 0.11 20.01
CA ASN A 50 12.63 0.99 19.10
C ASN A 50 12.05 0.24 17.90
N PHE A 51 12.19 -1.09 17.83
CA PHE A 51 11.53 -1.89 16.81
C PHE A 51 10.97 -3.18 17.38
N GLN A 52 9.85 -3.61 16.83
CA GLN A 52 9.24 -4.91 17.07
C GLN A 52 8.96 -5.56 15.70
N ILE A 53 9.68 -6.63 15.39
CA ILE A 53 9.47 -7.42 14.18
C ILE A 53 9.02 -8.80 14.60
N GLU A 54 7.91 -9.27 14.07
CA GLU A 54 7.30 -10.56 14.38
C GLU A 54 7.42 -11.53 13.21
N ASN A 55 7.58 -12.82 13.52
CA ASN A 55 7.62 -13.85 12.50
C ASN A 55 6.26 -14.56 12.39
N GLY A 56 5.63 -14.49 11.24
CA GLY A 56 4.35 -15.13 11.00
C GLY A 56 3.65 -14.63 9.75
N ASP A 57 2.62 -15.36 9.35
CA ASP A 57 1.74 -14.98 8.25
C ASP A 57 0.74 -13.92 8.71
N THR A 58 0.90 -12.70 8.29
CA THR A 58 0.09 -11.54 8.66
C THR A 58 -1.41 -11.73 8.45
N LEU A 59 -1.81 -12.38 7.37
CA LEU A 59 -3.23 -12.59 7.08
C LEU A 59 -3.84 -13.68 7.96
N GLU A 60 -3.07 -14.75 8.22
CA GLU A 60 -3.55 -15.92 8.98
C GLU A 60 -3.40 -15.76 10.50
N ALA A 61 -2.35 -15.04 10.93
CA ALA A 61 -1.98 -14.87 12.34
C ALA A 61 -1.37 -13.47 12.54
N ASP A 62 -2.24 -12.48 12.69
CA ASP A 62 -1.86 -11.11 13.00
C ASP A 62 -1.19 -11.03 14.37
N ALA A 63 0.06 -10.56 14.39
CA ALA A 63 0.85 -10.46 15.61
C ALA A 63 0.57 -9.19 16.42
N PHE A 64 -0.12 -8.21 15.86
CA PHE A 64 -0.34 -6.91 16.49
C PHE A 64 -1.78 -6.67 16.97
N GLY A 65 -2.73 -7.56 16.64
CA GLY A 65 -4.10 -7.53 17.14
C GLY A 65 -4.78 -6.17 16.90
N ASP A 66 -5.18 -5.48 17.97
CA ASP A 66 -5.87 -4.19 17.88
C ASP A 66 -4.92 -2.97 17.85
N THR A 67 -3.60 -3.21 17.78
CA THR A 67 -2.62 -2.11 17.74
C THR A 67 -2.80 -1.30 16.45
N GLN A 68 -2.81 0.02 16.58
CA GLN A 68 -2.95 0.95 15.47
C GLN A 68 -1.68 1.82 15.32
N PHE A 69 -1.40 2.26 14.10
CA PHE A 69 -0.18 2.97 13.73
C PHE A 69 -0.50 4.25 12.96
N ASP A 70 0.32 5.29 13.15
CA ASP A 70 0.18 6.58 12.46
C ASP A 70 0.47 6.47 10.96
N ALA A 71 1.40 5.60 10.61
CA ALA A 71 1.81 5.35 9.23
C ALA A 71 1.95 3.84 8.97
N VAL A 72 1.38 3.39 7.85
CA VAL A 72 1.52 1.99 7.39
C VAL A 72 2.06 1.99 5.97
N VAL A 73 3.13 1.24 5.74
CA VAL A 73 3.76 1.13 4.41
C VAL A 73 3.96 -0.33 4.06
N ALA A 74 3.73 -0.71 2.81
CA ALA A 74 3.99 -2.07 2.37
C ALA A 74 4.30 -2.18 0.88
N ASN A 75 5.10 -3.20 0.56
CA ASN A 75 5.19 -3.78 -0.77
C ASN A 75 4.88 -5.28 -0.65
N PRO A 76 3.60 -5.66 -0.50
CA PRO A 76 3.21 -7.05 -0.28
C PRO A 76 3.49 -7.91 -1.52
N PRO A 77 3.57 -9.24 -1.37
CA PRO A 77 3.73 -10.14 -2.52
C PRO A 77 2.50 -10.04 -3.44
N PHE A 78 2.74 -9.68 -4.72
CA PHE A 78 1.65 -9.44 -5.69
C PHE A 78 0.87 -10.71 -5.97
N SER A 79 -0.47 -10.60 -5.91
CA SER A 79 -1.40 -11.69 -6.19
C SER A 79 -1.06 -12.99 -5.42
N ALA A 80 -0.60 -12.86 -4.19
CA ALA A 80 -0.33 -14.01 -3.34
C ALA A 80 -1.61 -14.79 -3.03
N GLU A 81 -1.48 -16.09 -2.81
CA GLU A 81 -2.57 -16.90 -2.29
C GLU A 81 -2.65 -16.79 -0.76
N TRP A 82 -3.87 -16.83 -0.25
CA TRP A 82 -4.17 -16.92 1.18
C TRP A 82 -5.35 -17.88 1.41
N SER A 83 -5.65 -18.25 2.65
CA SER A 83 -6.69 -19.26 2.91
C SER A 83 -8.09 -18.76 2.52
N ALA A 84 -8.37 -17.46 2.70
CA ALA A 84 -9.73 -16.89 2.62
C ALA A 84 -10.76 -17.76 3.36
N ALA A 85 -10.35 -18.31 4.52
CA ALA A 85 -11.15 -19.24 5.30
C ALA A 85 -12.40 -18.57 5.90
N ASP A 86 -13.45 -19.34 6.16
CA ASP A 86 -14.73 -18.83 6.66
C ASP A 86 -14.62 -18.05 7.97
N LYS A 87 -13.61 -18.35 8.81
CA LYS A 87 -13.32 -17.60 10.03
C LYS A 87 -13.15 -16.10 9.79
N PHE A 88 -12.63 -15.72 8.61
CA PHE A 88 -12.37 -14.32 8.25
C PHE A 88 -13.64 -13.53 7.88
N ASN A 89 -14.77 -14.20 7.69
CA ASN A 89 -16.06 -13.50 7.51
C ASN A 89 -16.49 -12.74 8.79
N ASN A 90 -15.96 -13.12 9.94
CA ASN A 90 -16.20 -12.47 11.24
C ASN A 90 -14.97 -11.73 11.77
N ASP A 91 -13.89 -11.65 11.02
CA ASP A 91 -12.68 -10.92 11.38
C ASP A 91 -12.87 -9.43 11.06
N ASP A 92 -12.70 -8.56 12.04
CA ASP A 92 -12.92 -7.11 11.91
C ASP A 92 -12.06 -6.44 10.84
N ARG A 93 -10.93 -7.04 10.49
CA ARG A 93 -10.06 -6.58 9.41
C ARG A 93 -10.78 -6.66 8.04
N PHE A 94 -11.63 -7.68 7.82
CA PHE A 94 -12.17 -8.02 6.50
C PHE A 94 -13.69 -7.94 6.39
N SER A 95 -14.41 -8.25 7.47
CA SER A 95 -15.87 -8.43 7.48
C SER A 95 -16.66 -7.21 7.01
N ARG A 96 -16.16 -6.01 7.32
CA ARG A 96 -16.84 -4.73 7.02
C ARG A 96 -16.95 -4.43 5.54
N ALA A 97 -16.11 -5.02 4.71
CA ALA A 97 -16.16 -4.86 3.26
C ALA A 97 -17.26 -5.70 2.57
N GLY A 98 -17.93 -6.59 3.32
CA GLY A 98 -19.03 -7.44 2.85
C GLY A 98 -18.61 -8.60 1.94
N ARG A 99 -17.34 -8.68 1.59
CA ARG A 99 -16.72 -9.77 0.81
C ARG A 99 -15.27 -9.95 1.22
N LEU A 100 -14.82 -11.19 1.31
CA LEU A 100 -13.39 -11.49 1.42
C LEU A 100 -12.69 -11.29 0.07
N ALA A 101 -11.44 -10.89 0.12
CA ALA A 101 -10.57 -10.89 -1.05
C ALA A 101 -10.48 -12.31 -1.64
N PRO A 102 -10.32 -12.45 -2.96
CA PRO A 102 -10.24 -13.77 -3.57
C PRO A 102 -9.05 -14.58 -3.03
N ARG A 103 -9.24 -15.90 -2.87
CA ARG A 103 -8.19 -16.79 -2.35
C ARG A 103 -6.88 -16.73 -3.15
N LYS A 104 -6.97 -16.51 -4.46
CA LYS A 104 -5.80 -16.47 -5.37
C LYS A 104 -5.18 -15.10 -5.54
N THR A 105 -5.76 -14.05 -4.94
CA THR A 105 -5.30 -12.66 -5.05
C THR A 105 -5.54 -11.94 -3.74
N ALA A 106 -4.60 -12.06 -2.81
CA ALA A 106 -4.69 -11.48 -1.47
C ALA A 106 -4.44 -9.96 -1.43
N ASP A 107 -4.26 -9.31 -2.58
CA ASP A 107 -3.91 -7.89 -2.64
C ASP A 107 -4.83 -7.03 -1.76
N TYR A 108 -6.16 -7.22 -1.87
CA TYR A 108 -7.13 -6.51 -1.03
C TYR A 108 -7.18 -7.00 0.43
N ALA A 109 -6.76 -8.22 0.72
CA ALA A 109 -6.66 -8.67 2.10
C ALA A 109 -5.55 -7.90 2.83
N PHE A 110 -4.39 -7.69 2.19
CA PHE A 110 -3.33 -6.83 2.73
C PHE A 110 -3.78 -5.37 2.86
N ILE A 111 -4.47 -4.81 1.86
CA ILE A 111 -4.99 -3.43 1.91
C ILE A 111 -5.95 -3.26 3.10
N LEU A 112 -6.90 -4.17 3.30
CA LEU A 112 -7.86 -4.12 4.39
C LEU A 112 -7.18 -4.30 5.75
N HIS A 113 -6.20 -5.21 5.87
CA HIS A 113 -5.39 -5.38 7.06
C HIS A 113 -4.61 -4.09 7.41
N MET A 114 -3.95 -3.48 6.43
CA MET A 114 -3.25 -2.21 6.63
C MET A 114 -4.19 -1.10 7.09
N LEU A 115 -5.38 -1.01 6.49
CA LEU A 115 -6.38 -0.02 6.85
C LEU A 115 -6.93 -0.25 8.27
N TYR A 116 -7.08 -1.49 8.69
CA TYR A 116 -7.49 -1.83 10.06
C TYR A 116 -6.51 -1.28 11.09
N HIS A 117 -5.23 -1.48 10.86
CA HIS A 117 -4.15 -1.02 11.72
C HIS A 117 -3.79 0.46 11.60
N LEU A 118 -4.49 1.23 10.77
CA LEU A 118 -4.24 2.66 10.63
C LEU A 118 -5.08 3.45 11.65
N VAL A 119 -4.47 4.36 12.42
CA VAL A 119 -5.21 5.28 13.30
C VAL A 119 -6.10 6.22 12.50
N ASP A 120 -7.10 6.78 13.15
CA ASP A 120 -7.83 7.92 12.59
C ASP A 120 -6.87 9.10 12.38
N GLY A 121 -6.89 9.69 11.19
CA GLY A 121 -5.90 10.70 10.80
C GLY A 121 -4.61 10.15 10.20
N GLY A 122 -4.39 8.84 10.27
CA GLY A 122 -3.20 8.19 9.73
C GLY A 122 -3.17 8.10 8.20
N THR A 123 -1.99 7.81 7.67
CA THR A 123 -1.75 7.63 6.23
C THR A 123 -1.06 6.30 5.96
N MET A 124 -1.53 5.60 4.93
CA MET A 124 -0.86 4.40 4.44
C MET A 124 -0.49 4.52 2.96
N ALA A 125 0.57 3.83 2.56
CA ALA A 125 1.01 3.71 1.17
C ALA A 125 1.35 2.24 0.87
N CYS A 126 0.71 1.68 -0.15
CA CYS A 126 0.86 0.29 -0.52
C CYS A 126 1.22 0.17 -2.01
N VAL A 127 2.27 -0.57 -2.32
CA VAL A 127 2.58 -0.94 -3.71
C VAL A 127 1.69 -2.11 -4.11
N VAL A 128 0.97 -1.96 -5.21
CA VAL A 128 0.02 -2.98 -5.69
C VAL A 128 0.11 -3.15 -7.21
N PRO A 129 -0.26 -4.31 -7.76
CA PRO A 129 -0.38 -4.48 -9.21
C PRO A 129 -1.59 -3.69 -9.73
N HIS A 130 -1.52 -3.20 -10.97
CA HIS A 130 -2.62 -2.43 -11.59
C HIS A 130 -3.97 -3.14 -11.57
N GLY A 131 -3.98 -4.48 -11.56
CA GLY A 131 -5.22 -5.26 -11.47
C GLY A 131 -6.13 -4.87 -10.30
N VAL A 132 -5.57 -4.43 -9.18
CA VAL A 132 -6.32 -3.91 -8.03
C VAL A 132 -7.24 -2.75 -8.40
N LEU A 133 -6.87 -1.95 -9.39
CA LEU A 133 -7.59 -0.74 -9.78
C LEU A 133 -8.89 -1.03 -10.55
N PHE A 134 -9.01 -2.19 -11.22
CA PHE A 134 -10.12 -2.44 -12.14
C PHE A 134 -10.75 -3.84 -12.07
N ARG A 135 -10.12 -4.84 -11.42
CA ARG A 135 -10.72 -6.18 -11.34
C ARG A 135 -12.10 -6.11 -10.69
N GLY A 136 -13.05 -6.88 -11.23
CA GLY A 136 -14.43 -6.95 -10.79
C GLY A 136 -14.67 -7.94 -9.64
N ASN A 137 -15.88 -8.48 -9.53
CA ASN A 137 -16.31 -9.46 -8.51
C ASN A 137 -15.98 -8.96 -7.07
N ALA A 138 -15.41 -9.83 -6.24
CA ALA A 138 -15.11 -9.50 -4.84
C ALA A 138 -14.18 -8.27 -4.70
N GLU A 139 -13.16 -8.14 -5.56
CA GLU A 139 -12.25 -6.99 -5.54
C GLU A 139 -12.99 -5.68 -5.87
N GLY A 140 -13.93 -5.71 -6.84
CA GLY A 140 -14.77 -4.55 -7.16
C GLY A 140 -15.66 -4.12 -5.99
N VAL A 141 -16.25 -5.07 -5.25
CA VAL A 141 -17.06 -4.79 -4.06
C VAL A 141 -16.21 -4.13 -2.96
N ILE A 142 -15.02 -4.67 -2.69
CA ILE A 142 -14.11 -4.12 -1.69
C ILE A 142 -13.66 -2.71 -2.10
N ARG A 143 -13.28 -2.52 -3.37
CA ARG A 143 -12.85 -1.21 -3.89
C ARG A 143 -13.96 -0.16 -3.74
N ARG A 144 -15.19 -0.51 -4.11
CA ARG A 144 -16.34 0.37 -3.95
C ARG A 144 -16.59 0.71 -2.47
N PHE A 145 -16.48 -0.25 -1.56
CA PHE A 145 -16.58 -0.01 -0.12
C PHE A 145 -15.53 0.98 0.37
N LEU A 146 -14.28 0.86 -0.08
CA LEU A 146 -13.19 1.77 0.30
C LEU A 146 -13.40 3.20 -0.21
N ILE A 147 -14.06 3.37 -1.35
CA ILE A 147 -14.37 4.67 -1.94
C ILE A 147 -15.63 5.27 -1.31
N GLU A 148 -16.78 4.58 -1.37
CA GLU A 148 -18.08 5.14 -0.97
C GLU A 148 -18.29 5.17 0.55
N LYS A 149 -17.90 4.10 1.25
CA LYS A 149 -18.22 3.97 2.68
C LYS A 149 -17.10 4.43 3.58
N LYS A 150 -15.85 4.23 3.16
CA LYS A 150 -14.68 4.64 3.93
C LYS A 150 -14.09 5.97 3.48
N ASN A 151 -14.31 6.36 2.24
CA ASN A 151 -13.72 7.54 1.62
C ASN A 151 -12.23 7.68 1.98
N CYS A 152 -11.47 6.60 1.83
CA CYS A 152 -10.09 6.55 2.32
C CYS A 152 -9.03 6.57 1.20
N ILE A 153 -9.40 6.37 -0.08
CA ILE A 153 -8.44 6.43 -1.18
C ILE A 153 -8.11 7.89 -1.50
N ASP A 154 -6.85 8.27 -1.27
CA ASP A 154 -6.36 9.64 -1.44
C ASP A 154 -5.66 9.88 -2.77
N ALA A 155 -4.79 8.95 -3.17
CA ALA A 155 -4.10 9.05 -4.45
C ALA A 155 -3.73 7.68 -5.02
N ILE A 156 -3.59 7.64 -6.35
CA ILE A 156 -3.09 6.51 -7.12
C ILE A 156 -1.93 7.01 -7.98
N ILE A 157 -0.75 6.42 -7.79
CA ILE A 157 0.48 6.83 -8.47
C ILE A 157 0.96 5.65 -9.33
N GLY A 158 0.75 5.73 -10.64
CA GLY A 158 1.24 4.75 -11.61
C GLY A 158 2.75 4.80 -11.72
N LEU A 159 3.40 3.65 -11.59
CA LEU A 159 4.85 3.54 -11.63
C LEU A 159 5.32 2.99 -12.98
N PRO A 160 6.56 3.26 -13.40
CA PRO A 160 7.14 2.64 -14.59
C PRO A 160 7.15 1.11 -14.47
N ALA A 161 6.93 0.43 -15.58
CA ALA A 161 7.17 -1.01 -15.67
C ALA A 161 8.65 -1.33 -15.40
N ASN A 162 8.95 -2.58 -15.05
CA ASN A 162 10.33 -3.06 -14.83
C ASN A 162 11.15 -2.28 -13.78
N ILE A 163 10.53 -1.70 -12.75
CA ILE A 163 11.25 -1.05 -11.64
C ILE A 163 11.56 -2.02 -10.49
N PHE A 164 10.85 -3.13 -10.39
CA PHE A 164 11.08 -4.16 -9.36
C PHE A 164 11.84 -5.35 -9.92
N TYR A 165 12.67 -5.97 -9.06
CA TYR A 165 13.38 -7.19 -9.40
C TYR A 165 12.39 -8.35 -9.57
N GLY A 166 12.62 -9.18 -10.59
CA GLY A 166 11.85 -10.41 -10.81
C GLY A 166 10.45 -10.24 -11.41
N THR A 167 10.01 -9.01 -11.70
CA THR A 167 8.73 -8.77 -12.36
C THR A 167 8.78 -7.59 -13.33
N SER A 168 8.09 -7.73 -14.46
CA SER A 168 7.85 -6.65 -15.42
C SER A 168 6.45 -6.03 -15.28
N ILE A 169 5.66 -6.51 -14.32
CA ILE A 169 4.26 -6.11 -14.17
C ILE A 169 4.18 -4.62 -13.82
N PRO A 170 3.33 -3.83 -14.50
CA PRO A 170 3.07 -2.46 -14.11
C PRO A 170 2.41 -2.43 -12.72
N THR A 171 2.89 -1.53 -11.89
CA THR A 171 2.45 -1.37 -10.51
C THR A 171 2.07 0.07 -10.22
N CYS A 172 1.34 0.27 -9.16
CA CYS A 172 1.05 1.61 -8.65
C CYS A 172 1.22 1.67 -7.13
N ILE A 173 1.36 2.88 -6.61
CA ILE A 173 1.25 3.13 -5.18
C ILE A 173 -0.17 3.60 -4.91
N LEU A 174 -0.87 2.86 -4.05
CA LEU A 174 -2.16 3.24 -3.50
C LEU A 174 -1.93 3.98 -2.18
N VAL A 175 -2.28 5.27 -2.15
CA VAL A 175 -2.20 6.09 -0.93
C VAL A 175 -3.60 6.20 -0.33
N MET A 176 -3.73 5.90 0.95
CA MET A 176 -4.99 5.95 1.67
C MET A 176 -4.84 6.72 2.97
N LYS A 177 -5.90 7.41 3.40
CA LYS A 177 -5.96 8.21 4.62
C LYS A 177 -7.29 8.00 5.33
N LYS A 178 -7.27 8.02 6.66
CA LYS A 178 -8.48 8.03 7.50
C LYS A 178 -8.92 9.43 7.96
N CYS A 179 -8.53 10.48 7.24
CA CYS A 179 -8.85 11.88 7.59
C CYS A 179 -9.42 12.67 6.41
N ARG A 180 -9.90 11.99 5.36
CA ARG A 180 -10.44 12.65 4.18
C ARG A 180 -11.81 13.25 4.47
N LYS A 181 -12.07 14.41 3.86
CA LYS A 181 -13.40 15.05 3.85
C LYS A 181 -14.27 14.43 2.76
N GLU A 182 -15.58 14.62 2.88
CA GLU A 182 -16.57 14.06 1.94
C GLU A 182 -16.38 14.55 0.49
N ASP A 183 -15.88 15.76 0.32
CA ASP A 183 -15.65 16.43 -0.97
C ASP A 183 -14.20 16.33 -1.49
N ASP A 184 -13.34 15.60 -0.80
CA ASP A 184 -11.96 15.44 -1.23
C ASP A 184 -11.86 14.61 -2.54
N ASN A 185 -11.18 15.17 -3.53
CA ASN A 185 -10.90 14.50 -4.80
C ASN A 185 -9.84 13.40 -4.64
N ILE A 186 -9.87 12.39 -5.52
CA ILE A 186 -8.81 11.39 -5.63
C ILE A 186 -7.78 11.89 -6.65
N LEU A 187 -6.51 11.94 -6.24
CA LEU A 187 -5.43 12.35 -7.13
C LEU A 187 -4.87 11.14 -7.90
N PHE A 188 -4.88 11.24 -9.21
CA PHE A 188 -4.21 10.30 -10.11
C PHE A 188 -2.90 10.91 -10.60
N ILE A 189 -1.80 10.15 -10.56
CA ILE A 189 -0.49 10.55 -11.10
C ILE A 189 0.00 9.43 -12.02
N ASP A 190 0.19 9.73 -13.30
CA ASP A 190 0.82 8.82 -14.25
C ASP A 190 2.34 9.09 -14.32
N ALA A 191 3.10 8.40 -13.48
CA ALA A 191 4.55 8.44 -13.52
C ALA A 191 5.16 7.28 -14.35
N SER A 192 4.37 6.60 -15.17
CA SER A 192 4.81 5.43 -15.96
C SER A 192 5.95 5.74 -16.93
N LYS A 193 6.11 7.01 -17.31
CA LYS A 193 7.17 7.50 -18.21
C LYS A 193 8.33 8.21 -17.49
N GLU A 194 8.23 8.33 -16.17
CA GLU A 194 9.23 9.02 -15.33
C GLU A 194 10.32 8.05 -14.89
N PHE A 195 11.28 7.73 -15.76
CA PHE A 195 12.38 6.81 -15.42
C PHE A 195 13.62 7.02 -16.28
N GLU A 196 14.74 6.57 -15.76
CA GLU A 196 15.96 6.33 -16.53
C GLU A 196 16.09 4.83 -16.80
N LYS A 197 16.34 4.48 -18.06
CA LYS A 197 16.58 3.08 -18.45
C LYS A 197 18.01 2.68 -18.10
N VAL A 198 18.16 1.69 -17.23
CA VAL A 198 19.45 1.17 -16.79
C VAL A 198 19.53 -0.31 -17.14
N LYS A 199 20.23 -0.65 -18.23
CA LYS A 199 20.36 -2.05 -18.72
C LYS A 199 18.99 -2.72 -18.88
N THR A 200 18.65 -3.66 -18.00
CA THR A 200 17.42 -4.46 -18.04
C THR A 200 16.30 -3.90 -17.15
N GLN A 201 16.55 -2.82 -16.39
CA GLN A 201 15.59 -2.23 -15.46
C GLN A 201 15.35 -0.76 -15.73
N ASN A 202 14.19 -0.27 -15.32
CA ASN A 202 13.88 1.14 -15.22
C ASN A 202 14.19 1.60 -13.78
N LYS A 203 14.68 2.83 -13.62
CA LYS A 203 15.04 3.38 -12.33
C LYS A 203 14.45 4.77 -12.14
N LEU A 204 13.75 4.96 -11.03
CA LEU A 204 13.36 6.28 -10.58
C LEU A 204 14.60 7.01 -10.03
N ARG A 205 14.92 8.16 -10.62
CA ARG A 205 15.95 9.06 -10.10
C ARG A 205 15.31 10.06 -9.13
N LYS A 206 16.13 10.84 -8.46
CA LYS A 206 15.67 11.82 -7.48
C LYS A 206 14.68 12.81 -8.08
N GLU A 207 14.95 13.34 -9.27
CA GLU A 207 14.08 14.26 -9.99
C GLU A 207 12.68 13.68 -10.27
N HIS A 208 12.61 12.38 -10.64
CA HIS A 208 11.32 11.69 -10.86
C HIS A 208 10.54 11.56 -9.55
N ILE A 209 11.23 11.20 -8.47
CA ILE A 209 10.63 11.06 -7.13
C ILE A 209 10.16 12.43 -6.63
N ASP A 210 10.99 13.47 -6.76
CA ASP A 210 10.65 14.83 -6.35
C ASP A 210 9.40 15.33 -7.10
N LYS A 211 9.33 15.13 -8.43
CA LYS A 211 8.16 15.47 -9.25
C LYS A 211 6.88 14.78 -8.74
N ILE A 212 6.94 13.47 -8.47
CA ILE A 212 5.80 12.72 -7.91
C ILE A 212 5.39 13.30 -6.55
N VAL A 213 6.35 13.50 -5.65
CA VAL A 213 6.10 13.99 -4.29
C VAL A 213 5.54 15.41 -4.29
N ASP A 214 6.10 16.30 -5.12
CA ASP A 214 5.63 17.69 -5.22
C ASP A 214 4.22 17.76 -5.83
N THR A 215 3.95 16.97 -6.88
CA THR A 215 2.60 16.87 -7.46
C THR A 215 1.59 16.36 -6.42
N TYR A 216 1.97 15.32 -5.66
CA TYR A 216 1.12 14.77 -4.60
C TYR A 216 0.85 15.81 -3.48
N ARG A 217 1.89 16.49 -2.99
CA ARG A 217 1.77 17.46 -1.90
C ARG A 217 0.93 18.67 -2.28
N ASN A 218 1.17 19.19 -3.47
CA ASN A 218 0.50 20.40 -3.97
C ASN A 218 -0.85 20.08 -4.62
N ARG A 219 -1.19 18.80 -4.80
CA ARG A 219 -2.38 18.32 -5.52
C ARG A 219 -2.56 19.01 -6.86
N THR A 220 -1.46 19.10 -7.62
CA THR A 220 -1.41 19.86 -8.87
C THR A 220 -1.98 19.03 -10.01
N GLU A 221 -2.87 19.63 -10.82
CA GLU A 221 -3.25 19.08 -12.12
C GLU A 221 -2.22 19.45 -13.18
N ILE A 222 -1.72 18.44 -13.90
CA ILE A 222 -0.73 18.60 -14.97
C ILE A 222 -1.19 17.76 -16.17
N GLU A 223 -1.34 18.41 -17.31
CA GLU A 223 -1.80 17.75 -18.53
C GLU A 223 -0.99 16.47 -18.82
N LYS A 224 -1.68 15.35 -19.08
CA LYS A 224 -1.11 14.03 -19.35
C LYS A 224 -0.21 13.45 -18.25
N TYR A 225 -0.28 13.97 -17.03
CA TYR A 225 0.53 13.51 -15.91
C TYR A 225 -0.28 13.34 -14.61
N SER A 226 -1.14 14.29 -14.26
CA SER A 226 -1.94 14.18 -13.04
C SER A 226 -3.33 14.77 -13.20
N HIS A 227 -4.32 14.15 -12.53
CA HIS A 227 -5.71 14.54 -12.55
C HIS A 227 -6.35 14.42 -11.17
N LEU A 228 -7.20 15.38 -10.81
CA LEU A 228 -7.99 15.40 -9.58
C LEU A 228 -9.42 14.95 -9.89
N ALA A 229 -9.67 13.65 -9.80
CA ALA A 229 -11.01 13.11 -10.03
C ALA A 229 -11.94 13.33 -8.84
N THR A 230 -13.14 13.83 -9.11
CA THR A 230 -14.20 13.88 -8.13
C THR A 230 -14.73 12.47 -7.83
N LEU A 231 -15.37 12.28 -6.67
CA LEU A 231 -16.03 11.01 -6.35
C LEU A 231 -17.14 10.66 -7.34
N GLN A 232 -17.82 11.67 -7.90
CA GLN A 232 -18.83 11.47 -8.93
C GLN A 232 -18.22 10.94 -10.23
N GLU A 233 -17.12 11.53 -10.69
CA GLU A 233 -16.38 11.05 -11.86
C GLU A 233 -15.90 9.59 -11.70
N VAL A 234 -15.42 9.24 -10.51
CA VAL A 234 -15.03 7.85 -10.18
C VAL A 234 -16.26 6.93 -10.19
N ALA A 235 -17.40 7.37 -9.66
CA ALA A 235 -18.65 6.60 -9.67
C ALA A 235 -19.18 6.40 -11.10
N ASP A 236 -19.15 7.43 -11.93
CA ASP A 236 -19.56 7.39 -13.35
C ASP A 236 -18.67 6.45 -14.18
N ASN A 237 -17.41 6.22 -13.72
CA ASN A 237 -16.49 5.23 -14.29
C ASN A 237 -16.55 3.86 -13.58
N ASP A 238 -17.68 3.51 -12.98
CA ASP A 238 -17.92 2.19 -12.34
C ASP A 238 -16.88 1.85 -11.25
N TYR A 239 -16.36 2.86 -10.55
CA TYR A 239 -15.28 2.74 -9.55
C TYR A 239 -14.01 2.09 -10.10
N ASN A 240 -13.81 2.16 -11.40
CA ASN A 240 -12.57 1.78 -12.05
C ASN A 240 -11.53 2.90 -11.83
N LEU A 241 -10.43 2.55 -11.18
CA LEU A 241 -9.35 3.46 -10.83
C LEU A 241 -8.13 3.30 -11.74
N ASN A 242 -8.29 2.62 -12.88
CA ASN A 242 -7.17 2.42 -13.80
C ASN A 242 -6.68 3.77 -14.34
N ILE A 243 -5.39 3.96 -14.30
CA ILE A 243 -4.73 5.14 -14.87
C ILE A 243 -4.72 4.97 -16.39
N PRO A 244 -5.22 5.94 -17.16
CA PRO A 244 -5.32 5.83 -18.62
C PRO A 244 -3.96 5.75 -19.32
#